data_05e9330993a7b5e480ce563546736ee0
#
_entry.id   05e9330993a7b5e480ce563546736ee0
#
_cell.length_a   1.000
_cell.length_b   1.000
_cell.length_c   1.000
_cell.angle_alpha   90.00
_cell.angle_beta   90.00
_cell.angle_gamma   90.00
#
_symmetry.space_group_name_H-M   'P 1'
#
loop_
_entity.id
_entity.type
_entity.pdbx_description
1 polymer ?
#
loop_
_entity_poly.entity_id
_entity_poly.type
_entity_poly.pdbx_seq_one_letter_code
_entity_poly.pdbx_strand_id
1 'polypeptide(L)'
;SSFYFIDVGLDSFAPGMITPMRVLFGCITLSMIPKARQPVPKAAWPNIIVLSLVWLVIPLTVFPFAGQHVASSVTGMLNGGTPLFVAVVASVIARRLPPRGQVLGLAIGFGGVVLIALPSIRESSSSMFGVVLILIALVMYGFSLNVASPLQQQYGSLPVLLRAEIVAVIFLAPLGMYSFINNDRPFAWG
;
A
#
# COMPACT_ATOMS: atom_id res chain seq x y z
N SER A 1 -10.59 -8.28 -8.26
CA SER A 1 -9.34 -7.66 -7.81
C SER A 1 -9.57 -7.00 -6.45
N SER A 2 -8.51 -6.81 -5.66
CA SER A 2 -8.58 -6.23 -4.31
C SER A 2 -9.21 -4.81 -4.30
N PHE A 3 -9.01 -4.06 -5.38
CA PHE A 3 -9.57 -2.71 -5.54
C PHE A 3 -11.09 -2.72 -5.75
N TYR A 4 -11.64 -3.75 -6.41
CA TYR A 4 -13.09 -3.94 -6.53
C TYR A 4 -13.74 -4.14 -5.15
N PHE A 5 -13.11 -4.93 -4.26
CA PHE A 5 -13.61 -5.12 -2.90
C PHE A 5 -13.49 -3.86 -2.03
N ILE A 6 -12.51 -2.99 -2.32
CA ILE A 6 -12.44 -1.68 -1.66
C ILE A 6 -13.63 -0.81 -2.12
N ASP A 7 -13.93 -0.81 -3.41
CA ASP A 7 -15.03 -0.05 -4.02
C ASP A 7 -16.37 -0.47 -3.41
N VAL A 8 -16.67 -1.76 -3.43
CA VAL A 8 -17.87 -2.32 -2.77
C VAL A 8 -17.88 -2.04 -1.25
N GLY A 9 -16.73 -2.08 -0.60
CA GLY A 9 -16.61 -1.74 0.82
C GLY A 9 -16.91 -0.27 1.12
N LEU A 10 -16.61 0.63 0.20
CA LEU A 10 -16.90 2.07 0.34
C LEU A 10 -18.40 2.39 0.29
N ASP A 11 -19.22 1.51 -0.30
CA ASP A 11 -20.68 1.65 -0.30
C ASP A 11 -21.29 1.39 1.08
N SER A 12 -20.67 0.49 1.88
CA SER A 12 -21.20 0.04 3.18
C SER A 12 -20.41 0.56 4.39
N PHE A 13 -19.14 0.93 4.23
CA PHE A 13 -18.25 1.34 5.32
C PHE A 13 -17.61 2.70 5.05
N ALA A 14 -17.33 3.45 6.11
CA ALA A 14 -16.53 4.66 5.97
C ALA A 14 -15.08 4.31 5.49
N PRO A 15 -14.48 5.13 4.61
CA PRO A 15 -13.14 4.88 4.07
C PRO A 15 -12.09 4.61 5.15
N GLY A 16 -12.20 5.27 6.29
CA GLY A 16 -11.29 5.11 7.43
C GLY A 16 -11.43 3.77 8.18
N MET A 17 -12.49 2.98 7.95
CA MET A 17 -12.68 1.67 8.57
C MET A 17 -12.10 0.53 7.73
N ILE A 18 -12.06 0.67 6.41
CA ILE A 18 -11.65 -0.41 5.49
C ILE A 18 -10.22 -0.86 5.76
N THR A 19 -9.30 0.08 5.91
CA THR A 19 -7.88 -0.22 6.12
C THR A 19 -7.60 -0.89 7.47
N PRO A 20 -8.08 -0.37 8.62
CA PRO A 20 -7.89 -1.04 9.90
C PRO A 20 -8.45 -2.46 9.93
N MET A 21 -9.64 -2.70 9.36
CA MET A 21 -10.23 -4.03 9.29
C MET A 21 -9.38 -4.99 8.45
N ARG A 22 -8.92 -4.57 7.28
CA ARG A 22 -8.06 -5.40 6.42
C ARG A 22 -6.79 -5.83 7.13
N VAL A 23 -6.10 -4.89 7.78
CA VAL A 23 -4.84 -5.17 8.49
C VAL A 23 -5.09 -6.03 9.72
N LEU A 24 -6.20 -5.80 10.43
CA LEU A 24 -6.57 -6.61 11.59
C LEU A 24 -6.83 -8.08 11.19
N PHE A 25 -7.63 -8.33 10.15
CA PHE A 25 -7.89 -9.69 9.66
C PHE A 25 -6.62 -10.35 9.12
N GLY A 26 -5.76 -9.61 8.42
CA GLY A 26 -4.45 -10.09 7.98
C GLY A 26 -3.57 -10.51 9.15
N CYS A 27 -3.49 -9.68 10.19
CA CYS A 27 -2.74 -9.95 11.41
C CYS A 27 -3.27 -11.20 12.15
N ILE A 28 -4.60 -11.35 12.29
CA ILE A 28 -5.23 -12.53 12.89
C ILE A 28 -4.87 -13.78 12.08
N THR A 29 -5.05 -13.75 10.77
CA THR A 29 -4.77 -14.88 9.88
C THR A 29 -3.29 -15.28 9.93
N LEU A 30 -2.38 -14.32 9.87
CA LEU A 30 -0.94 -14.60 9.96
C LEU A 30 -0.54 -15.12 11.33
N SER A 31 -1.17 -14.65 12.40
CA SER A 31 -0.89 -15.16 13.75
C SER A 31 -1.31 -16.63 13.95
N MET A 32 -2.16 -17.17 13.11
CA MET A 32 -2.49 -18.61 13.12
C MET A 32 -1.38 -19.48 12.51
N ILE A 33 -0.46 -18.89 11.76
CA ILE A 33 0.64 -19.61 11.11
C ILE A 33 1.83 -19.72 12.07
N PRO A 34 2.26 -20.93 12.51
CA PRO A 34 3.35 -21.09 13.49
C PRO A 34 4.67 -20.47 13.01
N LYS A 35 4.98 -20.55 11.72
CA LYS A 35 6.19 -19.95 11.12
C LYS A 35 6.23 -18.42 11.24
N ALA A 36 5.08 -17.74 11.22
CA ALA A 36 5.00 -16.30 11.38
C ALA A 36 5.33 -15.82 12.81
N ARG A 37 5.13 -16.70 13.82
CA ARG A 37 5.40 -16.41 15.23
C ARG A 37 6.87 -16.50 15.63
N GLN A 38 7.76 -16.93 14.73
CA GLN A 38 9.17 -17.03 15.02
C GLN A 38 9.73 -15.71 15.56
N PRO A 39 10.61 -15.73 16.57
CA PRO A 39 11.11 -14.53 17.22
C PRO A 39 11.96 -13.70 16.24
N VAL A 40 11.80 -12.38 16.28
CA VAL A 40 12.63 -11.42 15.55
C VAL A 40 13.37 -10.56 16.59
N PRO A 41 14.68 -10.36 16.46
CA PRO A 41 15.49 -9.59 17.41
C PRO A 41 14.97 -8.16 17.56
N LYS A 42 15.10 -7.62 18.78
CA LYS A 42 14.67 -6.24 19.07
C LYS A 42 15.41 -5.20 18.21
N ALA A 43 16.63 -5.48 17.79
CA ALA A 43 17.40 -4.62 16.90
C ALA A 43 16.76 -4.40 15.52
N ALA A 44 15.90 -5.32 15.05
CA ALA A 44 15.19 -5.18 13.77
C ALA A 44 13.91 -4.32 13.87
N TRP A 45 13.41 -4.06 15.10
CA TRP A 45 12.15 -3.35 15.30
C TRP A 45 12.08 -1.95 14.69
N PRO A 46 13.12 -1.08 14.77
CA PRO A 46 13.08 0.22 14.11
C PRO A 46 12.78 0.11 12.61
N ASN A 47 13.45 -0.81 11.93
CA ASN A 47 13.24 -1.03 10.50
C ASN A 47 11.87 -1.64 10.20
N ILE A 48 11.33 -2.49 11.09
CA ILE A 48 9.98 -3.06 10.97
C ILE A 48 8.92 -1.96 11.17
N ILE A 49 9.13 -1.04 12.10
CA ILE A 49 8.22 0.11 12.31
C ILE A 49 8.21 0.99 11.06
N VAL A 50 9.38 1.36 10.53
CA VAL A 50 9.48 2.11 9.28
C VAL A 50 8.79 1.36 8.14
N LEU A 51 9.05 0.06 7.98
CA LEU A 51 8.41 -0.78 6.99
C LEU A 51 6.89 -0.76 7.14
N SER A 52 6.38 -0.93 8.36
CA SER A 52 4.94 -0.90 8.63
C SER A 52 4.30 0.42 8.22
N LEU A 53 4.92 1.55 8.58
CA LEU A 53 4.40 2.88 8.24
C LEU A 53 4.37 3.11 6.74
N VAL A 54 5.47 2.77 6.04
CA VAL A 54 5.64 3.08 4.62
C VAL A 54 4.96 2.05 3.71
N TRP A 55 4.70 0.85 4.20
CA TRP A 55 4.06 -0.21 3.42
C TRP A 55 2.56 -0.39 3.72
N LEU A 56 2.19 -0.37 5.01
CA LEU A 56 0.84 -0.71 5.44
C LEU A 56 0.04 0.53 5.87
N VAL A 57 0.58 1.35 6.79
CA VAL A 57 -0.21 2.41 7.40
C VAL A 57 -0.53 3.50 6.38
N ILE A 58 0.46 4.14 5.80
CA ILE A 58 0.25 5.30 4.93
C ILE A 58 -0.35 4.89 3.58
N PRO A 59 0.23 3.95 2.80
CA PRO A 59 -0.34 3.62 1.50
C PRO A 59 -1.76 3.05 1.58
N LEU A 60 -2.02 2.14 2.54
CA LEU A 60 -3.34 1.53 2.66
C LEU A 60 -4.41 2.51 3.13
N THR A 61 -4.07 3.59 3.84
CA THR A 61 -5.00 4.68 4.13
C THR A 61 -5.18 5.60 2.93
N VAL A 62 -4.12 5.88 2.17
CA VAL A 62 -4.18 6.75 0.99
C VAL A 62 -5.05 6.15 -0.12
N PHE A 63 -4.99 4.83 -0.35
CA PHE A 63 -5.76 4.19 -1.43
C PHE A 63 -7.28 4.35 -1.33
N PRO A 64 -7.96 4.15 -0.19
CA PRO A 64 -9.39 4.41 -0.06
C PRO A 64 -9.75 5.89 -0.28
N PHE A 65 -8.91 6.83 0.18
CA PHE A 65 -9.12 8.25 -0.08
C PHE A 65 -8.90 8.60 -1.56
N ALA A 66 -7.88 8.05 -2.19
CA ALA A 66 -7.66 8.22 -3.63
C ALA A 66 -8.80 7.61 -4.46
N GLY A 67 -9.37 6.47 -4.02
CA GLY A 67 -10.48 5.79 -4.67
C GLY A 67 -11.77 6.60 -4.72
N GLN A 68 -11.94 7.62 -3.88
CA GLN A 68 -13.04 8.57 -3.97
C GLN A 68 -12.89 9.59 -5.13
N HIS A 69 -11.67 9.69 -5.68
CA HIS A 69 -11.30 10.70 -6.67
C HIS A 69 -10.81 10.08 -7.98
N VAL A 70 -10.62 8.77 -8.02
CA VAL A 70 -10.08 8.05 -9.18
C VAL A 70 -10.82 6.72 -9.33
N ALA A 71 -11.22 6.39 -10.55
CA ALA A 71 -11.86 5.12 -10.84
C ALA A 71 -10.98 3.93 -10.39
N SER A 72 -11.59 2.88 -9.83
CA SER A 72 -10.89 1.71 -9.29
C SER A 72 -10.08 0.97 -10.35
N SER A 73 -10.53 1.00 -11.62
CA SER A 73 -9.79 0.46 -12.76
C SER A 73 -8.45 1.18 -12.99
N VAL A 74 -8.47 2.52 -12.93
CA VAL A 74 -7.27 3.35 -13.10
C VAL A 74 -6.30 3.15 -11.94
N THR A 75 -6.82 3.11 -10.71
CA THR A 75 -6.02 2.80 -9.51
C THR A 75 -5.33 1.45 -9.64
N GLY A 76 -6.06 0.43 -10.13
CA GLY A 76 -5.50 -0.90 -10.37
C GLY A 76 -4.43 -0.92 -11.45
N MET A 77 -4.65 -0.21 -12.56
CA MET A 77 -3.67 -0.09 -13.65
C MET A 77 -2.39 0.64 -13.20
N LEU A 78 -2.53 1.77 -12.51
CA LEU A 78 -1.40 2.52 -11.97
C LEU A 78 -0.62 1.68 -10.95
N ASN A 79 -1.30 0.92 -10.09
CA ASN A 79 -0.66 0.03 -9.14
C ASN A 79 0.14 -1.10 -9.81
N GLY A 80 -0.22 -1.50 -11.04
CA GLY A 80 0.59 -2.39 -11.87
C GLY A 80 1.98 -1.82 -12.20
N GLY A 81 2.15 -0.50 -12.11
CA GLY A 81 3.43 0.19 -12.25
C GLY A 81 4.35 0.10 -11.02
N THR A 82 3.93 -0.50 -9.90
CA THR A 82 4.74 -0.64 -8.68
C THR A 82 6.18 -1.11 -8.93
N PRO A 83 6.46 -2.12 -9.78
CA PRO A 83 7.83 -2.57 -10.05
C PRO A 83 8.74 -1.47 -10.59
N LEU A 84 8.20 -0.50 -11.31
CA LEU A 84 8.97 0.64 -11.85
C LEU A 84 9.47 1.52 -10.70
N PHE A 85 8.58 1.84 -9.76
CA PHE A 85 8.92 2.65 -8.58
C PHE A 85 9.91 1.91 -7.67
N VAL A 86 9.76 0.58 -7.52
CA VAL A 86 10.72 -0.26 -6.78
C VAL A 86 12.12 -0.16 -7.40
N ALA A 87 12.23 -0.27 -8.72
CA ALA A 87 13.51 -0.20 -9.42
C ALA A 87 14.15 1.19 -9.35
N VAL A 88 13.34 2.26 -9.48
CA VAL A 88 13.82 3.64 -9.34
C VAL A 88 14.34 3.88 -7.94
N VAL A 89 13.56 3.54 -6.91
CA VAL A 89 13.95 3.72 -5.52
C VAL A 89 15.19 2.89 -5.18
N ALA A 90 15.29 1.64 -5.66
CA ALA A 90 16.48 0.80 -5.50
C ALA A 90 17.73 1.48 -6.07
N SER A 91 17.61 2.09 -7.24
CA SER A 91 18.72 2.80 -7.91
C SER A 91 19.16 4.03 -7.13
N VAL A 92 18.20 4.79 -6.58
CA VAL A 92 18.46 5.96 -5.74
C VAL A 92 19.17 5.55 -4.45
N ILE A 93 18.65 4.51 -3.75
CA ILE A 93 19.25 3.99 -2.51
C ILE A 93 20.66 3.46 -2.77
N ALA A 94 20.86 2.69 -3.84
CA ALA A 94 22.15 2.14 -4.21
C ALA A 94 23.14 3.20 -4.75
N ARG A 95 22.66 4.42 -5.04
CA ARG A 95 23.43 5.50 -5.70
C ARG A 95 24.12 5.01 -6.97
N ARG A 96 23.48 4.12 -7.72
CA ARG A 96 24.00 3.54 -8.96
C ARG A 96 22.92 3.60 -10.03
N LEU A 97 23.32 4.02 -11.23
CA LEU A 97 22.41 3.97 -12.37
C LEU A 97 22.14 2.50 -12.74
N PRO A 98 20.87 2.17 -13.07
CA PRO A 98 20.53 0.83 -13.55
C PRO A 98 21.25 0.51 -14.86
N PRO A 99 21.45 -0.77 -15.21
CA PRO A 99 21.92 -1.16 -16.52
C PRO A 99 21.07 -0.56 -17.64
N ARG A 100 21.66 -0.27 -18.80
CA ARG A 100 20.98 0.39 -19.93
C ARG A 100 19.65 -0.28 -20.31
N GLY A 101 19.60 -1.62 -20.33
CA GLY A 101 18.35 -2.35 -20.61
C GLY A 101 17.25 -2.10 -19.57
N GLN A 102 17.61 -1.97 -18.30
CA GLN A 102 16.66 -1.63 -17.24
C GLN A 102 16.17 -0.18 -17.35
N VAL A 103 17.05 0.77 -17.72
CA VAL A 103 16.67 2.16 -17.96
C VAL A 103 15.64 2.24 -19.10
N LEU A 104 15.87 1.51 -20.20
CA LEU A 104 14.93 1.46 -21.32
C LEU A 104 13.56 0.87 -20.88
N GLY A 105 13.58 -0.23 -20.14
CA GLY A 105 12.36 -0.83 -19.58
C GLY A 105 11.60 0.11 -18.67
N LEU A 106 12.31 0.84 -17.79
CA LEU A 106 11.73 1.87 -16.93
C LEU A 106 11.10 3.00 -17.75
N ALA A 107 11.79 3.50 -18.77
CA ALA A 107 11.29 4.58 -19.64
C ALA A 107 9.99 4.16 -20.37
N ILE A 108 9.96 2.95 -20.94
CA ILE A 108 8.77 2.39 -21.59
C ILE A 108 7.64 2.22 -20.57
N GLY A 109 7.93 1.67 -19.40
CA GLY A 109 6.95 1.47 -18.34
C GLY A 109 6.37 2.79 -17.81
N PHE A 110 7.20 3.81 -17.59
CA PHE A 110 6.72 5.15 -17.22
C PHE A 110 5.87 5.77 -18.32
N GLY A 111 6.26 5.61 -19.60
CA GLY A 111 5.42 6.01 -20.73
C GLY A 111 4.03 5.35 -20.68
N GLY A 112 3.97 4.06 -20.37
CA GLY A 112 2.71 3.33 -20.16
C GLY A 112 1.87 3.90 -19.01
N VAL A 113 2.48 4.19 -17.86
CA VAL A 113 1.80 4.81 -16.71
C VAL A 113 1.22 6.18 -17.09
N VAL A 114 1.98 7.00 -17.81
CA VAL A 114 1.53 8.32 -18.29
C VAL A 114 0.37 8.18 -19.27
N LEU A 115 0.46 7.24 -20.22
CA LEU A 115 -0.61 6.98 -21.20
C LEU A 115 -1.92 6.54 -20.54
N ILE A 116 -1.85 5.80 -19.43
CA ILE A 116 -3.03 5.39 -18.65
C ILE A 116 -3.59 6.57 -17.85
N ALA A 117 -2.73 7.39 -17.26
CA ALA A 117 -3.14 8.50 -16.41
C ALA A 117 -3.78 9.65 -17.20
N LEU A 118 -3.26 9.98 -18.39
CA LEU A 118 -3.70 11.13 -19.18
C LEU A 118 -5.19 11.11 -19.57
N PRO A 119 -5.76 10.03 -20.14
CA PRO A 119 -7.18 9.97 -20.48
C PRO A 119 -8.07 10.09 -19.22
N SER A 120 -7.66 9.46 -18.13
CA SER A 120 -8.41 9.46 -16.88
C SER A 120 -8.54 10.84 -16.24
N ILE A 121 -7.56 11.70 -16.45
CA ILE A 121 -7.60 13.10 -16.01
C ILE A 121 -8.51 13.94 -16.92
N ARG A 122 -8.57 13.61 -18.21
CA ARG A 122 -9.38 14.36 -19.20
C ARG A 122 -10.88 14.04 -19.13
N GLU A 123 -11.24 12.81 -18.77
CA GLU A 123 -12.65 12.34 -18.75
C GLU A 123 -13.41 12.71 -17.48
N SER A 124 -12.99 13.70 -16.71
CA SER A 124 -13.64 14.18 -15.47
C SER A 124 -14.01 13.09 -14.43
N SER A 125 -13.74 11.82 -14.73
CA SER A 125 -13.99 10.68 -13.82
C SER A 125 -12.88 10.49 -12.79
N SER A 126 -11.74 11.17 -12.97
CA SER A 126 -10.58 11.07 -12.07
C SER A 126 -9.94 12.45 -11.88
N SER A 127 -9.74 12.84 -10.62
CA SER A 127 -9.08 14.09 -10.30
C SER A 127 -7.56 13.94 -10.33
N MET A 128 -6.85 14.98 -10.77
CA MET A 128 -5.38 15.06 -10.70
C MET A 128 -4.89 14.80 -9.27
N PHE A 129 -5.60 15.29 -8.27
CA PHE A 129 -5.27 15.08 -6.87
C PHE A 129 -5.25 13.59 -6.49
N GLY A 130 -6.27 12.83 -6.89
CA GLY A 130 -6.32 11.39 -6.63
C GLY A 130 -5.20 10.60 -7.32
N VAL A 131 -4.87 10.97 -8.57
CA VAL A 131 -3.73 10.36 -9.30
C VAL A 131 -2.40 10.63 -8.57
N VAL A 132 -2.16 11.87 -8.13
CA VAL A 132 -0.95 12.22 -7.37
C VAL A 132 -0.86 11.43 -6.06
N LEU A 133 -1.97 11.25 -5.34
CA LEU A 133 -2.00 10.42 -4.13
C LEU A 133 -1.58 8.97 -4.42
N ILE A 134 -2.07 8.39 -5.52
CA ILE A 134 -1.68 7.02 -5.93
C ILE A 134 -0.19 6.98 -6.25
N LEU A 135 0.35 7.95 -7.00
CA LEU A 135 1.77 7.98 -7.33
C LEU A 135 2.65 8.07 -6.08
N ILE A 136 2.25 8.89 -5.10
CA ILE A 136 2.94 8.95 -3.80
C ILE A 136 2.93 7.58 -3.12
N ALA A 137 1.79 6.91 -3.07
CA ALA A 137 1.68 5.57 -2.49
C ALA A 137 2.57 4.54 -3.22
N LEU A 138 2.70 4.64 -4.56
CA LEU A 138 3.58 3.77 -5.35
C LEU A 138 5.07 4.02 -5.05
N VAL A 139 5.49 5.27 -4.87
CA VAL A 139 6.85 5.61 -4.41
C VAL A 139 7.11 5.01 -3.04
N MET A 140 6.15 5.11 -2.12
CA MET A 140 6.26 4.51 -0.79
C MET A 140 6.34 2.98 -0.85
N TYR A 141 5.59 2.32 -1.74
CA TYR A 141 5.73 0.89 -2.00
C TYR A 141 7.12 0.55 -2.56
N GLY A 142 7.64 1.38 -3.46
CA GLY A 142 9.00 1.25 -3.96
C GLY A 142 10.03 1.25 -2.84
N PHE A 143 9.92 2.21 -1.92
CA PHE A 143 10.79 2.30 -0.76
C PHE A 143 10.60 1.11 0.20
N SER A 144 9.36 0.76 0.53
CA SER A 144 9.04 -0.31 1.47
C SER A 144 9.60 -1.66 1.04
N LEU A 145 9.50 -2.02 -0.25
CA LEU A 145 10.03 -3.29 -0.75
C LEU A 145 11.57 -3.36 -0.69
N ASN A 146 12.25 -2.21 -0.87
CA ASN A 146 13.70 -2.14 -0.68
C ASN A 146 14.11 -2.28 0.79
N VAL A 147 13.32 -1.79 1.74
CA VAL A 147 13.54 -2.01 3.18
C VAL A 147 13.15 -3.43 3.59
N ALA A 148 12.07 -3.97 3.04
CA ALA A 148 11.57 -5.31 3.38
C ALA A 148 12.54 -6.41 2.95
N SER A 149 13.15 -6.29 1.76
CA SER A 149 13.98 -7.36 1.18
C SER A 149 15.09 -7.86 2.11
N PRO A 150 15.97 -7.02 2.67
CA PRO A 150 17.03 -7.48 3.59
C PRO A 150 16.45 -8.06 4.89
N LEU A 151 15.38 -7.47 5.42
CA LEU A 151 14.74 -7.98 6.63
C LEU A 151 14.12 -9.37 6.41
N GLN A 152 13.46 -9.57 5.27
CA GLN A 152 12.83 -10.85 4.93
C GLN A 152 13.86 -11.94 4.62
N GLN A 153 15.00 -11.59 4.02
CA GLN A 153 16.10 -12.52 3.79
C GLN A 153 16.75 -12.98 5.10
N GLN A 154 16.84 -12.09 6.08
CA GLN A 154 17.51 -12.37 7.35
C GLN A 154 16.59 -13.08 8.35
N TYR A 155 15.31 -12.69 8.44
CA TYR A 155 14.39 -13.13 9.49
C TYR A 155 13.19 -13.93 8.96
N GLY A 156 13.10 -14.11 7.65
CA GLY A 156 11.95 -14.73 6.99
C GLY A 156 10.82 -13.74 6.71
N SER A 157 10.09 -13.97 5.63
CA SER A 157 9.01 -13.07 5.19
C SER A 157 7.80 -13.08 6.13
N LEU A 158 7.37 -14.25 6.60
CA LEU A 158 6.20 -14.36 7.49
C LEU A 158 6.40 -13.70 8.87
N PRO A 159 7.56 -13.90 9.57
CA PRO A 159 7.81 -13.23 10.84
C PRO A 159 7.89 -11.71 10.71
N VAL A 160 8.52 -11.20 9.65
CA VAL A 160 8.61 -9.75 9.39
C VAL A 160 7.24 -9.17 9.09
N LEU A 161 6.45 -9.84 8.22
CA LEU A 161 5.11 -9.39 7.86
C LEU A 161 4.18 -9.33 9.08
N LEU A 162 4.14 -10.39 9.90
CA LEU A 162 3.30 -10.40 11.10
C LEU A 162 3.61 -9.22 12.04
N ARG A 163 4.89 -8.91 12.25
CA ARG A 163 5.27 -7.79 13.12
C ARG A 163 4.95 -6.44 12.51
N ALA A 164 5.12 -6.31 11.18
CA ALA A 164 4.71 -5.10 10.47
C ALA A 164 3.19 -4.90 10.56
N GLU A 165 2.39 -5.97 10.46
CA GLU A 165 0.93 -5.88 10.62
C GLU A 165 0.52 -5.57 12.07
N ILE A 166 1.19 -6.14 13.09
CA ILE A 166 0.93 -5.78 14.50
C ILE A 166 1.17 -4.29 14.72
N VAL A 167 2.29 -3.76 14.24
CA VAL A 167 2.59 -2.33 14.32
C VAL A 167 1.52 -1.53 13.57
N ALA A 168 1.14 -1.94 12.36
CA ALA A 168 0.11 -1.26 11.57
C ALA A 168 -1.25 -1.25 12.30
N VAL A 169 -1.67 -2.35 12.93
CA VAL A 169 -2.90 -2.40 13.74
C VAL A 169 -2.85 -1.35 14.86
N ILE A 170 -1.72 -1.24 15.57
CA ILE A 170 -1.56 -0.25 16.66
C ILE A 170 -1.72 1.17 16.15
N PHE A 171 -1.11 1.51 15.00
CA PHE A 171 -1.19 2.86 14.42
C PHE A 171 -2.55 3.15 13.77
N LEU A 172 -3.22 2.14 13.21
CA LEU A 172 -4.51 2.30 12.54
C LEU A 172 -5.71 2.17 13.50
N ALA A 173 -5.54 1.57 14.68
CA ALA A 173 -6.61 1.43 15.65
C ALA A 173 -7.28 2.76 16.04
N PRO A 174 -6.55 3.86 16.31
CA PRO A 174 -7.18 5.15 16.60
C PRO A 174 -8.00 5.69 15.41
N LEU A 175 -7.50 5.54 14.19
CA LEU A 175 -8.19 5.97 12.97
C LEU A 175 -9.48 5.17 12.76
N GLY A 176 -9.42 3.84 12.94
CA GLY A 176 -10.58 2.97 12.84
C GLY A 176 -11.64 3.29 13.90
N MET A 177 -11.21 3.51 15.14
CA MET A 177 -12.11 3.87 16.24
C MET A 177 -12.77 5.24 16.03
N TYR A 178 -11.99 6.24 15.60
CA TYR A 178 -12.51 7.55 15.24
C TYR A 178 -13.55 7.46 14.12
N SER A 179 -13.24 6.73 13.05
CA SER A 179 -14.17 6.52 11.92
C SER A 179 -15.42 5.74 12.32
N PHE A 180 -15.31 4.81 13.28
CA PHE A 180 -16.44 4.05 13.80
C PHE A 180 -17.40 4.94 14.61
N ILE A 181 -16.85 5.78 15.49
CA ILE A 181 -17.65 6.65 16.37
C ILE A 181 -18.33 7.77 15.57
N ASN A 182 -17.66 8.34 14.57
CA ASN A 182 -18.18 9.47 13.77
C ASN A 182 -18.83 9.02 12.46
N ASN A 183 -19.16 7.73 12.31
CA ASN A 183 -19.81 7.23 11.10
C ASN A 183 -21.31 7.40 11.20
N ASP A 184 -21.85 8.43 10.53
CA ASP A 184 -23.28 8.68 10.42
C ASP A 184 -24.00 7.75 9.39
N ARG A 185 -23.27 6.86 8.74
CA ARG A 185 -23.84 5.88 7.80
C ARG A 185 -24.35 4.67 8.57
N PRO A 186 -25.65 4.35 8.51
CA PRO A 186 -26.18 3.12 9.09
C PRO A 186 -25.50 1.93 8.38
N PHE A 187 -25.18 0.91 9.16
CA PHE A 187 -24.65 -0.36 8.66
C PHE A 187 -25.72 -0.99 7.75
N ALA A 188 -25.54 -0.87 6.44
CA ALA A 188 -26.48 -1.47 5.50
C ALA A 188 -26.12 -2.93 5.29
N TRP A 189 -26.90 -3.81 5.90
CA TRP A 189 -26.95 -5.22 5.52
C TRP A 189 -27.74 -5.30 4.22
N GLY A 190 -27.04 -5.27 3.07
CA GLY A 190 -27.63 -5.50 1.76
C GLY A 190 -27.56 -6.97 1.38
#